data_0b4ecccc34e12c69e487b3e98c668668
#
_entry.id   0b4ecccc34e12c69e487b3e98c668668
#
_cell.length_a   1.000
_cell.length_b   1.000
_cell.length_c   1.000
_cell.angle_alpha   90.00
_cell.angle_beta   90.00
_cell.angle_gamma   90.00
#
_symmetry.space_group_name_H-M   'P 1'
#
loop_
_entity.id
_entity.type
_entity.pdbx_description
1 polymer ?
#
loop_
_entity_poly.entity_id
_entity_poly.type
_entity_poly.pdbx_seq_one_letter_code
_entity_poly.pdbx_strand_id
1 'polypeptide(L)'
;MNEVEHDDTVNIVKLPYANGNMPRTDREKQVIIKRAAKAYEKYMDALGFDWRNDPNSDNTPMRVAKAFVNDIAAGCYSEPPVITAFPNTGYDGIVAQCNIPIASLCGHHHQNITGVAHVAYIPSPDGKVIGLSKLNRIVEFYARRPTIQEGLVFDIHTAINVACEGNLGVAVLIKASHSCVSCRGVKALGCSMITSKLSGDFLEDEKTRTEFYNFIAMAIK
;
A
#
# COMPACT_ATOMS: atom_id res chain seq x y z
N MET A 1 -22.62 26.16 19.12
CA MET A 1 -21.73 26.56 20.23
C MET A 1 -21.45 25.31 21.04
N ASN A 2 -20.20 25.02 21.37
CA ASN A 2 -19.67 23.91 22.20
C ASN A 2 -19.42 22.57 21.53
N GLU A 3 -18.39 22.50 20.69
CA GLU A 3 -17.69 21.21 20.38
C GLU A 3 -16.17 21.38 20.20
N VAL A 4 -15.55 22.42 20.78
CA VAL A 4 -14.14 22.77 20.54
C VAL A 4 -13.19 22.29 21.65
N GLU A 5 -13.68 21.83 22.82
CA GLU A 5 -12.84 21.66 24.01
C GLU A 5 -12.29 20.26 24.29
N HIS A 6 -12.57 19.23 23.47
CA HIS A 6 -12.14 17.85 23.80
C HIS A 6 -11.03 17.27 22.92
N ASP A 7 -10.48 18.01 21.97
CA ASP A 7 -9.52 17.49 20.99
C ASP A 7 -8.06 17.43 21.50
N ASP A 8 -7.71 18.29 22.46
CA ASP A 8 -6.34 18.34 23.02
C ASP A 8 -6.04 17.25 24.05
N THR A 9 -7.07 16.58 24.57
CA THR A 9 -6.92 15.52 25.59
C THR A 9 -6.56 14.14 25.02
N VAL A 10 -6.73 13.93 23.71
CA VAL A 10 -6.42 12.65 23.07
C VAL A 10 -4.91 12.58 22.79
N ASN A 11 -4.24 11.70 23.51
CA ASN A 11 -2.82 11.44 23.27
C ASN A 11 -2.64 10.52 22.03
N ILE A 12 -2.15 11.07 20.94
CA ILE A 12 -1.83 10.30 19.74
C ILE A 12 -0.39 9.82 19.82
N VAL A 13 -0.21 8.55 20.13
CA VAL A 13 1.11 7.90 20.11
C VAL A 13 1.66 7.90 18.67
N LYS A 14 2.94 8.23 18.49
CA LYS A 14 3.59 8.22 17.17
C LYS A 14 3.65 6.80 16.60
N LEU A 15 3.54 6.69 15.28
CA LEU A 15 3.86 5.46 14.58
C LEU A 15 5.35 5.10 14.82
N PRO A 16 5.71 3.81 14.87
CA PRO A 16 7.11 3.40 15.05
C PRO A 16 8.03 3.89 13.93
N TYR A 17 7.47 4.02 12.73
CA TYR A 17 8.10 4.61 11.54
C TYR A 17 7.06 5.40 10.74
N ALA A 18 7.47 6.21 9.77
CA ALA A 18 6.55 6.98 8.92
C ALA A 18 5.59 6.08 8.10
N ASN A 19 5.95 4.82 7.87
CA ASN A 19 5.13 3.80 7.22
C ASN A 19 4.67 2.68 8.18
N GLY A 20 4.84 2.87 9.49
CA GLY A 20 4.35 1.92 10.50
C GLY A 20 2.84 1.78 10.47
N ASN A 21 2.34 0.69 11.04
CA ASN A 21 0.91 0.47 11.25
C ASN A 21 0.60 0.53 12.75
N MET A 22 -0.40 1.31 13.09
CA MET A 22 -1.00 1.37 14.41
C MET A 22 -2.48 1.71 14.26
N PRO A 23 -3.36 0.71 14.32
CA PRO A 23 -4.79 0.91 14.20
C PRO A 23 -5.32 2.00 15.12
N ARG A 24 -6.24 2.82 14.62
CA ARG A 24 -6.82 3.96 15.32
C ARG A 24 -8.33 3.87 15.34
N THR A 25 -8.90 4.24 16.45
CA THR A 25 -10.34 4.46 16.57
C THR A 25 -10.77 5.63 15.68
N ASP A 26 -12.05 5.70 15.34
CA ASP A 26 -12.58 6.81 14.55
C ASP A 26 -12.36 8.16 15.25
N ARG A 27 -12.47 8.20 16.58
CA ARG A 27 -12.17 9.40 17.39
C ARG A 27 -10.70 9.83 17.22
N GLU A 28 -9.75 8.92 17.31
CA GLU A 28 -8.33 9.24 17.12
C GLU A 28 -8.05 9.70 15.69
N LYS A 29 -8.66 9.06 14.68
CA LYS A 29 -8.55 9.49 13.28
C LYS A 29 -9.07 10.90 13.08
N GLN A 30 -10.21 11.27 13.70
CA GLN A 30 -10.73 12.63 13.62
C GLN A 30 -9.77 13.65 14.25
N VAL A 31 -9.15 13.31 15.39
CA VAL A 31 -8.14 14.17 16.03
C VAL A 31 -6.91 14.33 15.14
N ILE A 32 -6.42 13.24 14.54
CA ILE A 32 -5.28 13.29 13.59
C ILE A 32 -5.63 14.17 12.38
N ILE A 33 -6.82 14.01 11.80
CA ILE A 33 -7.29 14.82 10.66
C ILE A 33 -7.31 16.31 11.02
N LYS A 34 -7.89 16.70 12.15
CA LYS A 34 -7.95 18.10 12.56
C LYS A 34 -6.55 18.69 12.78
N ARG A 35 -5.65 17.95 13.47
CA ARG A 35 -4.26 18.38 13.69
C ARG A 35 -3.49 18.50 12.37
N ALA A 36 -3.67 17.56 11.46
CA ALA A 36 -3.04 17.57 10.13
C ALA A 36 -3.58 18.74 9.28
N ALA A 37 -4.89 19.00 9.29
CA ALA A 37 -5.48 20.13 8.59
C ALA A 37 -4.91 21.47 9.11
N LYS A 38 -4.84 21.66 10.42
CA LYS A 38 -4.24 22.86 11.04
C LYS A 38 -2.76 23.05 10.69
N ALA A 39 -2.01 21.95 10.57
CA ALA A 39 -0.62 22.00 10.12
C ALA A 39 -0.52 22.34 8.62
N TYR A 40 -1.45 21.83 7.80
CA TYR A 40 -1.50 22.11 6.37
C TYR A 40 -1.90 23.56 6.07
N GLU A 41 -2.77 24.20 6.88
CA GLU A 41 -3.04 25.64 6.81
C GLU A 41 -1.75 26.46 6.92
N LYS A 42 -0.93 26.15 7.94
CA LYS A 42 0.37 26.80 8.13
C LYS A 42 1.33 26.55 6.96
N TYR A 43 1.28 25.37 6.36
CA TYR A 43 2.07 25.06 5.18
C TYR A 43 1.65 25.92 3.98
N MET A 44 0.34 26.08 3.73
CA MET A 44 -0.18 26.92 2.65
C MET A 44 0.16 28.41 2.89
N ASP A 45 0.02 28.88 4.15
CA ASP A 45 0.40 30.23 4.54
C ASP A 45 1.90 30.49 4.28
N ALA A 46 2.77 29.54 4.63
CA ALA A 46 4.23 29.65 4.41
C ALA A 46 4.61 29.67 2.93
N LEU A 47 3.79 29.05 2.05
CA LEU A 47 3.97 29.13 0.59
C LEU A 47 3.43 30.45 0.00
N GLY A 48 2.77 31.30 0.80
CA GLY A 48 2.20 32.57 0.34
C GLY A 48 0.88 32.41 -0.44
N PHE A 49 0.17 31.29 -0.29
CA PHE A 49 -1.12 31.08 -0.94
C PHE A 49 -2.23 31.82 -0.20
N ASP A 50 -3.01 32.63 -0.89
CA ASP A 50 -4.24 33.24 -0.37
C ASP A 50 -5.43 32.30 -0.47
N TRP A 51 -5.29 31.13 0.13
CA TRP A 51 -6.22 30.02 0.03
C TRP A 51 -7.57 30.26 0.72
N ARG A 52 -7.61 31.12 1.73
CA ARG A 52 -8.85 31.45 2.47
C ARG A 52 -9.82 32.29 1.66
N ASN A 53 -9.30 33.11 0.74
CA ASN A 53 -10.10 33.96 -0.15
C ASN A 53 -10.39 33.32 -1.51
N ASP A 54 -9.81 32.13 -1.77
CA ASP A 54 -10.09 31.35 -3.00
C ASP A 54 -11.17 30.31 -2.72
N PRO A 55 -12.38 30.42 -3.33
CA PRO A 55 -13.48 29.48 -3.10
C PRO A 55 -13.19 28.04 -3.55
N ASN A 56 -12.14 27.80 -4.35
CA ASN A 56 -11.70 26.44 -4.70
C ASN A 56 -10.75 25.84 -3.66
N SER A 57 -10.08 26.67 -2.86
CA SER A 57 -9.01 26.28 -1.93
C SER A 57 -9.35 26.45 -0.46
N ASP A 58 -10.41 27.17 -0.12
CA ASP A 58 -10.81 27.52 1.26
C ASP A 58 -10.92 26.31 2.21
N ASN A 59 -11.26 25.15 1.69
CA ASN A 59 -11.39 23.91 2.45
C ASN A 59 -10.31 22.87 2.12
N THR A 60 -9.28 23.24 1.36
CA THR A 60 -8.18 22.33 0.96
C THR A 60 -7.47 21.70 2.14
N PRO A 61 -7.13 22.40 3.25
CA PRO A 61 -6.45 21.78 4.39
C PRO A 61 -7.21 20.58 4.95
N MET A 62 -8.52 20.73 5.14
CA MET A 62 -9.36 19.65 5.65
C MET A 62 -9.51 18.51 4.64
N ARG A 63 -9.68 18.81 3.33
CA ARG A 63 -9.77 17.81 2.27
C ARG A 63 -8.50 16.99 2.16
N VAL A 64 -7.34 17.63 2.19
CA VAL A 64 -6.04 16.95 2.14
C VAL A 64 -5.84 16.05 3.35
N ALA A 65 -6.12 16.56 4.56
CA ALA A 65 -5.97 15.78 5.78
C ALA A 65 -6.89 14.55 5.81
N LYS A 66 -8.17 14.70 5.42
CA LYS A 66 -9.12 13.58 5.32
C LYS A 66 -8.68 12.54 4.29
N ALA A 67 -8.32 12.96 3.08
CA ALA A 67 -7.85 12.07 2.03
C ALA A 67 -6.58 11.32 2.46
N PHE A 68 -5.65 11.99 3.15
CA PHE A 68 -4.42 11.36 3.61
C PHE A 68 -4.70 10.26 4.64
N VAL A 69 -5.50 10.54 5.67
CA VAL A 69 -5.76 9.60 6.77
C VAL A 69 -6.70 8.46 6.36
N ASN A 70 -7.73 8.77 5.57
CA ASN A 70 -8.77 7.78 5.27
C ASN A 70 -8.51 6.96 4.00
N ASP A 71 -7.68 7.49 3.08
CA ASP A 71 -7.47 6.85 1.77
C ASP A 71 -5.99 6.59 1.49
N ILE A 72 -5.17 7.64 1.39
CA ILE A 72 -3.79 7.55 0.88
C ILE A 72 -2.88 6.78 1.84
N ALA A 73 -2.99 7.05 3.14
CA ALA A 73 -2.21 6.39 4.19
C ALA A 73 -3.08 5.56 5.15
N ALA A 74 -4.25 5.10 4.68
CA ALA A 74 -5.19 4.34 5.50
C ALA A 74 -4.58 3.08 6.14
N GLY A 75 -3.65 2.43 5.45
CA GLY A 75 -2.91 1.27 5.96
C GLY A 75 -2.04 1.55 7.18
N CYS A 76 -1.75 2.83 7.48
CA CYS A 76 -1.07 3.21 8.73
C CYS A 76 -2.00 3.19 9.95
N TYR A 77 -3.30 3.36 9.74
CA TYR A 77 -4.29 3.62 10.78
C TYR A 77 -5.39 2.57 10.89
N SER A 78 -5.43 1.61 9.97
CA SER A 78 -6.43 0.55 9.92
C SER A 78 -5.89 -0.76 10.45
N GLU A 79 -6.79 -1.65 10.89
CA GLU A 79 -6.43 -3.03 11.20
C GLU A 79 -5.90 -3.74 9.96
N PRO A 80 -4.86 -4.58 10.11
CA PRO A 80 -4.43 -5.47 9.03
C PRO A 80 -5.58 -6.35 8.54
N PRO A 81 -5.65 -6.69 7.25
CA PRO A 81 -6.74 -7.51 6.73
C PRO A 81 -6.72 -8.92 7.34
N VAL A 82 -7.88 -9.40 7.76
CA VAL A 82 -8.04 -10.80 8.16
C VAL A 82 -7.91 -11.68 6.92
N ILE A 83 -6.91 -12.55 6.91
CA ILE A 83 -6.63 -13.45 5.80
C ILE A 83 -7.30 -14.80 6.08
N THR A 84 -8.32 -15.12 5.27
CA THR A 84 -8.96 -16.43 5.29
C THR A 84 -8.20 -17.34 4.33
N ALA A 85 -7.76 -18.47 4.84
CA ALA A 85 -7.18 -19.55 4.08
C ALA A 85 -7.95 -20.86 4.34
N PHE A 86 -7.98 -21.75 3.36
CA PHE A 86 -8.72 -23.01 3.39
C PHE A 86 -7.74 -24.18 3.28
N PRO A 87 -8.06 -25.37 3.81
CA PRO A 87 -7.24 -26.54 3.56
C PRO A 87 -7.04 -26.78 2.06
N ASN A 88 -5.83 -27.08 1.65
CA ASN A 88 -5.56 -27.51 0.29
C ASN A 88 -6.11 -28.92 0.10
N THR A 89 -6.74 -29.17 -1.04
CA THR A 89 -7.32 -30.49 -1.38
C THR A 89 -6.49 -31.20 -2.44
N GLY A 90 -5.17 -30.98 -2.43
CA GLY A 90 -4.22 -31.64 -3.34
C GLY A 90 -3.81 -30.79 -4.57
N TYR A 91 -4.10 -29.48 -4.58
CA TYR A 91 -3.59 -28.60 -5.63
C TYR A 91 -2.09 -28.30 -5.40
N ASP A 92 -1.26 -28.54 -6.41
CA ASP A 92 0.19 -28.44 -6.38
C ASP A 92 0.78 -27.45 -7.40
N GLY A 93 -0.08 -26.73 -8.11
CA GLY A 93 0.33 -25.74 -9.10
C GLY A 93 0.48 -24.32 -8.54
N ILE A 94 0.86 -23.39 -9.41
CA ILE A 94 0.97 -21.97 -9.09
C ILE A 94 -0.43 -21.36 -8.97
N VAL A 95 -0.69 -20.69 -7.85
CA VAL A 95 -1.84 -19.79 -7.68
C VAL A 95 -1.33 -18.36 -7.91
N ALA A 96 -1.76 -17.72 -8.99
CA ALA A 96 -1.34 -16.37 -9.33
C ALA A 96 -2.52 -15.42 -9.45
N GLN A 97 -2.34 -14.18 -8.99
CA GLN A 97 -3.24 -13.07 -9.25
C GLN A 97 -2.44 -11.91 -9.84
N CYS A 98 -2.82 -11.54 -11.07
CA CYS A 98 -2.14 -10.52 -11.83
C CYS A 98 -2.96 -9.22 -11.90
N ASN A 99 -2.27 -8.11 -12.25
CA ASN A 99 -2.87 -6.78 -12.45
C ASN A 99 -3.62 -6.24 -11.23
N ILE A 100 -3.16 -6.54 -10.01
CA ILE A 100 -3.72 -5.94 -8.80
C ILE A 100 -3.32 -4.45 -8.79
N PRO A 101 -4.26 -3.51 -8.76
CA PRO A 101 -3.93 -2.09 -8.79
C PRO A 101 -3.07 -1.66 -7.59
N ILE A 102 -2.05 -0.86 -7.86
CA ILE A 102 -1.25 -0.16 -6.85
C ILE A 102 -1.57 1.33 -6.90
N ALA A 103 -2.00 1.87 -5.76
CA ALA A 103 -2.06 3.29 -5.48
C ALA A 103 -1.36 3.52 -4.14
N SER A 104 -0.13 4.01 -4.19
CA SER A 104 0.74 4.19 -3.02
C SER A 104 1.37 5.57 -3.00
N LEU A 105 2.10 5.87 -1.95
CA LEU A 105 2.77 7.14 -1.74
C LEU A 105 4.27 6.94 -1.55
N CYS A 106 5.08 7.66 -2.33
CA CYS A 106 6.53 7.67 -2.13
C CYS A 106 6.89 8.29 -0.78
N GLY A 107 7.59 7.56 0.06
CA GLY A 107 7.99 8.02 1.39
C GLY A 107 8.93 9.23 1.38
N HIS A 108 9.64 9.48 0.27
CA HIS A 108 10.60 10.59 0.18
C HIS A 108 9.96 11.95 -0.13
N HIS A 109 8.98 11.99 -1.02
CA HIS A 109 8.41 13.24 -1.53
C HIS A 109 6.90 13.33 -1.39
N HIS A 110 6.26 12.31 -0.83
CA HIS A 110 4.81 12.17 -0.74
C HIS A 110 4.11 12.38 -2.10
N GLN A 111 4.74 11.86 -3.17
CA GLN A 111 4.19 11.82 -4.52
C GLN A 111 3.67 10.42 -4.82
N ASN A 112 2.68 10.32 -5.72
CA ASN A 112 2.00 9.06 -6.03
C ASN A 112 2.94 8.04 -6.67
N ILE A 113 2.76 6.78 -6.28
CA ILE A 113 3.25 5.59 -6.94
C ILE A 113 2.03 4.86 -7.48
N THR A 114 1.91 4.71 -8.78
CA THR A 114 0.75 4.07 -9.43
C THR A 114 1.20 3.00 -10.39
N GLY A 115 0.53 1.86 -10.34
CA GLY A 115 0.88 0.72 -11.18
C GLY A 115 0.11 -0.53 -10.85
N VAL A 116 0.75 -1.67 -11.03
CA VAL A 116 0.15 -2.99 -10.76
C VAL A 116 1.13 -3.90 -10.02
N ALA A 117 0.56 -4.76 -9.18
CA ALA A 117 1.26 -5.90 -8.60
C ALA A 117 0.78 -7.21 -9.24
N HIS A 118 1.69 -8.14 -9.34
CA HIS A 118 1.45 -9.53 -9.68
C HIS A 118 1.97 -10.35 -8.51
N VAL A 119 1.12 -11.19 -7.95
CA VAL A 119 1.45 -12.02 -6.79
C VAL A 119 1.17 -13.48 -7.11
N ALA A 120 2.01 -14.37 -6.63
CA ALA A 120 1.80 -15.80 -6.76
C ALA A 120 2.35 -16.54 -5.55
N TYR A 121 1.80 -17.73 -5.30
CA TYR A 121 2.34 -18.69 -4.34
C TYR A 121 2.06 -20.11 -4.80
N ILE A 122 2.81 -21.07 -4.28
CA ILE A 122 2.59 -22.48 -4.50
C ILE A 122 2.21 -23.10 -3.16
N PRO A 123 0.96 -23.54 -2.96
CA PRO A 123 0.56 -24.18 -1.73
C PRO A 123 1.22 -25.55 -1.59
N SER A 124 1.60 -25.94 -0.37
CA SER A 124 1.98 -27.36 -0.17
C SER A 124 0.73 -28.26 -0.26
N PRO A 125 0.88 -29.54 -0.62
CA PRO A 125 -0.25 -30.48 -0.76
C PRO A 125 -1.14 -30.55 0.50
N ASP A 126 -0.52 -30.54 1.68
CA ASP A 126 -1.20 -30.59 2.97
C ASP A 126 -1.37 -29.20 3.63
N GLY A 127 -1.11 -28.15 2.89
CA GLY A 127 -1.13 -26.78 3.37
C GLY A 127 -2.47 -26.08 3.22
N LYS A 128 -2.39 -24.77 2.95
CA LYS A 128 -3.56 -23.91 2.85
C LYS A 128 -3.57 -23.14 1.52
N VAL A 129 -4.77 -22.86 1.03
CA VAL A 129 -5.02 -21.99 -0.13
C VAL A 129 -5.66 -20.70 0.36
N ILE A 130 -5.10 -19.56 -0.03
CA ILE A 130 -5.59 -18.22 0.35
C ILE A 130 -6.81 -17.87 -0.51
N GLY A 131 -7.87 -17.36 0.13
CA GLY A 131 -9.03 -16.86 -0.59
C GLY A 131 -8.64 -15.72 -1.56
N LEU A 132 -9.12 -15.80 -2.81
CA LEU A 132 -8.72 -14.92 -3.92
C LEU A 132 -8.73 -13.41 -3.57
N SER A 133 -9.82 -12.94 -2.95
CA SER A 133 -9.95 -11.53 -2.53
C SER A 133 -8.95 -11.10 -1.47
N LYS A 134 -8.30 -12.03 -0.78
CA LYS A 134 -7.35 -11.73 0.30
C LYS A 134 -6.00 -11.26 -0.23
N LEU A 135 -5.59 -11.76 -1.40
CA LEU A 135 -4.38 -11.28 -2.08
C LEU A 135 -4.51 -9.79 -2.44
N ASN A 136 -5.67 -9.37 -2.97
CA ASN A 136 -5.95 -7.95 -3.22
C ASN A 136 -5.86 -7.11 -1.93
N ARG A 137 -6.46 -7.59 -0.85
CA ARG A 137 -6.47 -6.86 0.43
C ARG A 137 -5.08 -6.73 1.05
N ILE A 138 -4.23 -7.74 0.91
CA ILE A 138 -2.82 -7.66 1.33
C ILE A 138 -2.12 -6.56 0.53
N VAL A 139 -2.21 -6.60 -0.80
CA VAL A 139 -1.56 -5.61 -1.66
C VAL A 139 -2.06 -4.20 -1.34
N GLU A 140 -3.37 -4.00 -1.24
CA GLU A 140 -3.98 -2.71 -0.92
C GLU A 140 -3.52 -2.18 0.45
N PHE A 141 -3.55 -3.00 1.49
CA PHE A 141 -3.17 -2.59 2.85
C PHE A 141 -1.73 -2.07 2.92
N TYR A 142 -0.78 -2.77 2.29
CA TYR A 142 0.61 -2.33 2.26
C TYR A 142 0.84 -1.16 1.30
N ALA A 143 0.11 -1.08 0.19
CA ALA A 143 0.18 0.04 -0.74
C ALA A 143 -0.36 1.34 -0.12
N ARG A 144 -1.33 1.27 0.80
CA ARG A 144 -1.88 2.44 1.52
C ARG A 144 -0.99 2.91 2.69
N ARG A 145 0.32 2.90 2.48
CA ARG A 145 1.32 3.38 3.47
C ARG A 145 2.45 4.09 2.71
N PRO A 146 2.98 5.23 3.22
CA PRO A 146 4.16 5.86 2.61
C PRO A 146 5.31 4.86 2.56
N THR A 147 5.88 4.61 1.38
CA THR A 147 6.88 3.54 1.22
C THR A 147 7.87 3.82 0.08
N ILE A 148 8.87 2.96 -0.03
CA ILE A 148 9.66 2.75 -1.26
C ILE A 148 9.21 1.45 -1.90
N GLN A 149 9.32 1.34 -3.23
CA GLN A 149 8.76 0.18 -3.95
C GLN A 149 9.41 -1.14 -3.54
N GLU A 150 10.70 -1.14 -3.21
CA GLU A 150 11.44 -2.30 -2.70
C GLU A 150 10.89 -2.79 -1.35
N GLY A 151 10.56 -1.85 -0.45
CA GLY A 151 9.93 -2.16 0.83
C GLY A 151 8.52 -2.72 0.63
N LEU A 152 7.74 -2.14 -0.30
CA LEU A 152 6.39 -2.59 -0.61
C LEU A 152 6.38 -4.03 -1.14
N VAL A 153 7.28 -4.38 -2.05
CA VAL A 153 7.45 -5.75 -2.55
C VAL A 153 7.79 -6.71 -1.42
N PHE A 154 8.71 -6.31 -0.54
CA PHE A 154 9.12 -7.12 0.60
C PHE A 154 7.97 -7.38 1.58
N ASP A 155 7.21 -6.34 1.93
CA ASP A 155 6.10 -6.43 2.88
C ASP A 155 4.97 -7.32 2.35
N ILE A 156 4.58 -7.16 1.07
CA ILE A 156 3.56 -7.98 0.42
C ILE A 156 4.00 -9.45 0.38
N HIS A 157 5.24 -9.71 -0.06
CA HIS A 157 5.79 -11.07 -0.10
C HIS A 157 5.76 -11.73 1.27
N THR A 158 6.21 -11.02 2.30
CA THR A 158 6.24 -11.53 3.68
C THR A 158 4.83 -11.85 4.18
N ALA A 159 3.86 -10.97 3.91
CA ALA A 159 2.48 -11.18 4.32
C ALA A 159 1.84 -12.41 3.65
N ILE A 160 2.10 -12.63 2.36
CA ILE A 160 1.61 -13.82 1.64
C ILE A 160 2.28 -15.08 2.18
N ASN A 161 3.59 -15.03 2.43
CA ASN A 161 4.34 -16.16 2.98
C ASN A 161 3.82 -16.60 4.35
N VAL A 162 3.49 -15.63 5.21
CA VAL A 162 2.87 -15.92 6.52
C VAL A 162 1.44 -16.43 6.37
N ALA A 163 0.64 -15.84 5.46
CA ALA A 163 -0.75 -16.24 5.26
C ALA A 163 -0.90 -17.65 4.68
N CYS A 164 0.06 -18.12 3.92
CA CYS A 164 0.14 -19.47 3.35
C CYS A 164 1.29 -20.24 3.96
N GLU A 165 1.28 -20.40 5.28
CA GLU A 165 2.33 -21.12 6.02
C GLU A 165 2.57 -22.51 5.44
N GLY A 166 3.83 -22.88 5.27
CA GLY A 166 4.25 -24.14 4.65
C GLY A 166 4.17 -24.15 3.12
N ASN A 167 3.95 -22.99 2.46
CA ASN A 167 4.00 -22.89 1.00
C ASN A 167 5.38 -23.29 0.45
N LEU A 168 5.42 -23.73 -0.82
CA LEU A 168 6.64 -24.12 -1.52
C LEU A 168 7.36 -22.92 -2.14
N GLY A 169 6.72 -21.77 -2.22
CA GLY A 169 7.31 -20.53 -2.73
C GLY A 169 6.30 -19.41 -2.87
N VAL A 170 6.79 -18.18 -2.83
CA VAL A 170 6.04 -16.94 -3.04
C VAL A 170 6.78 -16.07 -4.05
N ALA A 171 6.02 -15.46 -4.97
CA ALA A 171 6.53 -14.50 -5.94
C ALA A 171 5.69 -13.22 -5.91
N VAL A 172 6.35 -12.08 -5.88
CA VAL A 172 5.73 -10.76 -6.02
C VAL A 172 6.53 -9.93 -7.01
N LEU A 173 5.84 -9.33 -7.98
CA LEU A 173 6.41 -8.37 -8.92
C LEU A 173 5.52 -7.13 -8.94
N ILE A 174 6.12 -5.95 -8.84
CA ILE A 174 5.44 -4.66 -8.97
C ILE A 174 6.04 -3.90 -10.14
N LYS A 175 5.18 -3.41 -11.03
CA LYS A 175 5.51 -2.43 -12.07
C LYS A 175 4.73 -1.16 -11.80
N ALA A 176 5.43 -0.05 -11.51
CA ALA A 176 4.77 1.21 -11.17
C ALA A 176 5.53 2.44 -11.68
N SER A 177 4.77 3.51 -11.95
CA SER A 177 5.28 4.84 -12.23
C SER A 177 5.35 5.66 -10.95
N HIS A 178 6.37 6.50 -10.84
CA HIS A 178 6.62 7.34 -9.67
C HIS A 178 6.49 8.82 -10.06
N SER A 179 5.48 9.52 -9.54
CA SER A 179 5.29 10.95 -9.80
C SER A 179 6.46 11.80 -9.31
N CYS A 180 7.18 11.36 -8.28
CA CYS A 180 8.39 12.04 -7.80
C CYS A 180 9.53 12.05 -8.84
N VAL A 181 9.49 11.20 -9.86
CA VAL A 181 10.45 11.15 -10.98
C VAL A 181 9.84 11.80 -12.24
N SER A 182 8.55 11.57 -12.51
CA SER A 182 7.93 12.03 -13.76
C SER A 182 7.48 13.49 -13.75
N CYS A 183 6.91 14.00 -12.64
CA CYS A 183 6.36 15.36 -12.58
C CYS A 183 7.31 16.42 -12.02
N ARG A 184 8.45 16.02 -11.48
CA ARG A 184 9.50 16.91 -10.93
C ARG A 184 10.90 16.31 -11.10
N GLY A 185 11.94 17.06 -10.76
CA GLY A 185 13.34 16.59 -10.80
C GLY A 185 13.75 16.18 -12.22
N VAL A 186 13.98 14.90 -12.44
CA VAL A 186 14.42 14.34 -13.73
C VAL A 186 13.37 14.46 -14.83
N LYS A 187 12.08 14.55 -14.49
CA LYS A 187 10.95 14.66 -15.43
C LYS A 187 10.92 13.56 -16.49
N ALA A 188 11.29 12.33 -16.11
CA ALA A 188 11.29 11.17 -16.99
C ALA A 188 9.87 10.62 -17.18
N LEU A 189 9.17 11.17 -18.17
CA LEU A 189 7.83 10.72 -18.57
C LEU A 189 7.92 9.32 -19.18
N GLY A 190 6.95 8.44 -18.83
CA GLY A 190 6.88 7.08 -19.35
C GLY A 190 7.82 6.07 -18.68
N CYS A 191 8.70 6.50 -17.77
CA CYS A 191 9.48 5.56 -16.98
C CYS A 191 8.63 4.80 -15.98
N SER A 192 8.88 3.49 -15.88
CA SER A 192 8.33 2.65 -14.81
C SER A 192 9.45 1.91 -14.10
N MET A 193 9.28 1.71 -12.81
CA MET A 193 10.16 0.88 -11.99
C MET A 193 9.56 -0.51 -11.89
N ILE A 194 10.39 -1.54 -12.03
CA ILE A 194 10.00 -2.93 -11.82
C ILE A 194 10.83 -3.48 -10.68
N THR A 195 10.15 -4.03 -9.67
CA THR A 195 10.77 -4.69 -8.54
C THR A 195 10.13 -6.06 -8.34
N SER A 196 10.91 -7.04 -7.90
CA SER A 196 10.40 -8.36 -7.59
C SER A 196 11.07 -8.95 -6.35
N LYS A 197 10.34 -9.84 -5.66
CA LYS A 197 10.86 -10.70 -4.61
C LYS A 197 10.30 -12.10 -4.81
N LEU A 198 11.20 -13.07 -4.83
CA LEU A 198 10.91 -14.48 -5.04
C LEU A 198 11.47 -15.29 -3.86
N SER A 199 10.83 -16.40 -3.54
CA SER A 199 11.32 -17.38 -2.57
C SER A 199 10.89 -18.82 -2.95
N GLY A 200 11.52 -19.81 -2.33
CA GLY A 200 11.26 -21.23 -2.61
C GLY A 200 11.43 -21.55 -4.09
N ASP A 201 10.54 -22.37 -4.63
CA ASP A 201 10.62 -22.86 -6.02
C ASP A 201 10.66 -21.73 -7.07
N PHE A 202 10.04 -20.56 -6.80
CA PHE A 202 10.18 -19.42 -7.71
C PHE A 202 11.62 -18.88 -7.79
N LEU A 203 12.40 -19.03 -6.74
CA LEU A 203 13.81 -18.61 -6.69
C LEU A 203 14.74 -19.71 -7.19
N GLU A 204 14.48 -20.96 -6.82
CA GLU A 204 15.39 -22.08 -7.00
C GLU A 204 15.17 -22.80 -8.32
N ASP A 205 13.92 -22.89 -8.83
CA ASP A 205 13.60 -23.55 -10.11
C ASP A 205 13.31 -22.53 -11.22
N GLU A 206 14.08 -22.62 -12.31
CA GLU A 206 13.94 -21.74 -13.47
C GLU A 206 12.61 -21.96 -14.22
N LYS A 207 12.09 -23.18 -14.26
CA LYS A 207 10.85 -23.50 -14.95
C LYS A 207 9.66 -22.85 -14.24
N THR A 208 9.58 -23.01 -12.93
CA THR A 208 8.55 -22.40 -12.08
C THR A 208 8.59 -20.88 -12.18
N ARG A 209 9.77 -20.29 -12.14
CA ARG A 209 9.96 -18.85 -12.32
C ARG A 209 9.51 -18.37 -13.70
N THR A 210 9.84 -19.12 -14.77
CA THR A 210 9.43 -18.80 -16.13
C THR A 210 7.92 -18.89 -16.29
N GLU A 211 7.28 -19.88 -15.71
CA GLU A 211 5.82 -20.03 -15.72
C GLU A 211 5.12 -18.82 -15.07
N PHE A 212 5.62 -18.35 -13.94
CA PHE A 212 5.11 -17.11 -13.30
C PHE A 212 5.19 -15.90 -14.24
N TYR A 213 6.33 -15.68 -14.91
CA TYR A 213 6.46 -14.58 -15.86
C TYR A 213 5.56 -14.74 -17.09
N ASN A 214 5.31 -15.98 -17.53
CA ASN A 214 4.36 -16.26 -18.61
C ASN A 214 2.92 -15.93 -18.21
N PHE A 215 2.51 -16.20 -16.96
CA PHE A 215 1.19 -15.77 -16.45
C PHE A 215 1.05 -14.26 -16.47
N ILE A 216 2.08 -13.52 -16.08
CA ILE A 216 2.08 -12.05 -16.17
C ILE A 216 1.94 -11.63 -17.64
N ALA A 217 2.70 -12.21 -18.56
CA ALA A 217 2.63 -11.88 -19.97
C ALA A 217 1.24 -12.17 -20.59
N MET A 218 0.57 -13.23 -20.18
CA MET A 218 -0.80 -13.55 -20.58
C MET A 218 -1.82 -12.53 -20.04
N ALA A 219 -1.59 -12.02 -18.84
CA ALA A 219 -2.50 -11.08 -18.18
C ALA A 219 -2.40 -9.63 -18.70
N ILE A 220 -1.33 -9.27 -19.40
CA ILE A 220 -1.09 -7.92 -19.96
C ILE A 220 -1.72 -7.75 -21.37
N LYS A 221 -2.16 -8.82 -22.00
CA LYS A 221 -2.87 -8.79 -23.30
C LYS A 221 -4.30 -8.28 -23.13
#